data_fa6e26bd91df79d771eef658daf80b6b
#
_entry.id   fa6e26bd91df79d771eef658daf80b6b
#
_cell.length_a   1.000
_cell.length_b   1.000
_cell.length_c   1.000
_cell.angle_alpha   90.00
_cell.angle_beta   90.00
_cell.angle_gamma   90.00
#
_symmetry.space_group_name_H-M   'P 1'
#
loop_
_entity.id
_entity.type
_entity.pdbx_description
1 polymer ?
#
loop_
_entity_poly.entity_id
_entity_poly.type
_entity_poly.pdbx_seq_one_letter_code
_entity_poly.pdbx_strand_id
1 'polypeptide(L)'
;MRNLFLASACLLTTALAGCQQTPPANDQLDAVLWTQTSIEHELIYRQLFANATRQLDVALADPNWDALPLPARKLTGLPPAVIVDIDETLLDNVPLNARDIINNQVYSYDRWNTWVEQAKAQALPGSVAFLQAARQKGVKVYYLTNREHSQVAATAKNLRLRGFPIESDAQILAASTPTGHCESAGYGKNCRRQWVASQARVLLMAGDSLGDFVQAEHNTLDAQRKAVEPYVNWLGQRWFLLPNPSYGNWYSAPYGDDESLPFAQKRRLKQSALLMQE
;
A
#
# COMPACT_ATOMS: atom_id res chain seq x y z
N MET A 1 -10.89 46.05 -77.57
CA MET A 1 -10.44 46.27 -76.17
C MET A 1 -11.28 45.34 -75.28
N ARG A 2 -10.72 44.21 -74.91
CA ARG A 2 -11.44 43.19 -74.10
C ARG A 2 -10.67 43.05 -72.80
N ASN A 3 -11.25 43.48 -71.69
CA ASN A 3 -10.66 43.35 -70.36
C ASN A 3 -10.90 41.92 -69.85
N LEU A 4 -9.85 41.18 -69.57
CA LEU A 4 -9.84 39.96 -68.82
C LEU A 4 -9.77 40.30 -67.31
N PHE A 5 -10.82 39.92 -66.57
CA PHE A 5 -10.75 39.87 -65.09
C PHE A 5 -10.25 38.50 -64.67
N LEU A 6 -9.06 38.48 -64.06
CA LEU A 6 -8.58 37.30 -63.35
C LEU A 6 -9.16 37.34 -61.91
N ALA A 7 -10.01 36.37 -61.63
CA ALA A 7 -10.50 36.11 -60.27
C ALA A 7 -9.49 35.21 -59.56
N SER A 8 -8.77 35.77 -58.58
CA SER A 8 -7.89 35.00 -57.66
C SER A 8 -8.77 34.37 -56.59
N ALA A 9 -8.91 33.04 -56.63
CA ALA A 9 -9.55 32.24 -55.59
C ALA A 9 -8.54 32.00 -54.47
N CYS A 10 -8.65 32.70 -53.35
CA CYS A 10 -7.95 32.36 -52.09
C CYS A 10 -8.61 31.14 -51.45
N LEU A 11 -7.95 29.97 -51.54
CA LEU A 11 -8.29 28.81 -50.70
C LEU A 11 -7.80 29.07 -49.27
N LEU A 12 -8.74 29.37 -48.38
CA LEU A 12 -8.52 29.32 -46.95
C LEU A 12 -8.46 27.83 -46.51
N THR A 13 -7.25 27.31 -46.31
CA THR A 13 -7.06 26.05 -45.60
C THR A 13 -7.20 26.32 -44.10
N THR A 14 -8.36 26.06 -43.53
CA THR A 14 -8.56 26.00 -42.07
C THR A 14 -7.85 24.79 -41.55
N ALA A 15 -6.62 24.98 -41.00
CA ALA A 15 -5.96 23.96 -40.20
C ALA A 15 -6.80 23.69 -38.93
N LEU A 16 -7.52 22.60 -38.92
CA LEU A 16 -8.10 22.02 -37.70
C LEU A 16 -6.93 21.61 -36.79
N ALA A 17 -6.46 22.54 -35.97
CA ALA A 17 -5.63 22.20 -34.83
C ALA A 17 -6.51 21.40 -33.86
N GLY A 18 -6.54 20.09 -34.03
CA GLY A 18 -7.12 19.20 -33.04
C GLY A 18 -6.36 19.43 -31.72
N CYS A 19 -7.06 19.92 -30.71
CA CYS A 19 -6.53 19.95 -29.35
C CYS A 19 -6.20 18.48 -28.98
N GLN A 20 -4.96 18.05 -29.17
CA GLN A 20 -4.46 16.87 -28.54
C GLN A 20 -4.45 17.16 -27.04
N GLN A 21 -5.49 16.69 -26.34
CA GLN A 21 -5.45 16.68 -24.89
C GLN A 21 -4.24 15.89 -24.46
N THR A 22 -3.29 16.57 -23.82
CA THR A 22 -2.18 15.88 -23.17
C THR A 22 -2.78 14.88 -22.17
N PRO A 23 -2.35 13.60 -22.20
CA PRO A 23 -2.82 12.63 -21.20
C PRO A 23 -2.63 13.19 -19.80
N PRO A 24 -3.54 12.87 -18.85
CA PRO A 24 -3.34 13.28 -17.46
C PRO A 24 -2.02 12.73 -16.95
N ALA A 25 -1.31 13.47 -16.12
CA ALA A 25 -0.07 13.02 -15.49
C ALA A 25 -0.30 11.84 -14.52
N ASN A 26 -1.57 11.57 -14.17
CA ASN A 26 -1.97 10.57 -13.19
C ASN A 26 -3.25 9.85 -13.64
N ASP A 27 -3.16 8.52 -13.79
CA ASP A 27 -4.27 7.65 -14.23
C ASP A 27 -5.08 7.07 -13.04
N GLN A 28 -4.89 7.57 -11.81
CA GLN A 28 -5.47 6.97 -10.60
C GLN A 28 -6.88 7.48 -10.25
N LEU A 29 -7.51 8.28 -11.11
CA LEU A 29 -8.78 8.93 -10.80
C LEU A 29 -9.85 7.94 -10.33
N ASP A 30 -10.12 6.88 -11.09
CA ASP A 30 -11.18 5.93 -10.74
C ASP A 30 -10.83 5.11 -9.49
N ALA A 31 -9.55 4.76 -9.30
CA ALA A 31 -9.09 4.07 -8.11
C ALA A 31 -9.28 4.93 -6.84
N VAL A 32 -8.90 6.19 -6.90
CA VAL A 32 -9.06 7.15 -5.80
C VAL A 32 -10.53 7.45 -5.54
N LEU A 33 -11.34 7.63 -6.61
CA LEU A 33 -12.77 7.84 -6.50
C LEU A 33 -13.46 6.66 -5.80
N TRP A 34 -13.15 5.41 -6.23
CA TRP A 34 -13.68 4.20 -5.61
C TRP A 34 -13.30 4.12 -4.12
N THR A 35 -12.04 4.38 -3.78
CA THR A 35 -11.57 4.34 -2.39
C THR A 35 -12.29 5.36 -1.51
N GLN A 36 -12.54 6.57 -2.03
CA GLN A 36 -13.14 7.66 -1.24
C GLN A 36 -14.67 7.63 -1.18
N THR A 37 -15.34 7.01 -2.15
CA THR A 37 -16.79 7.17 -2.31
C THR A 37 -17.58 5.87 -2.32
N SER A 38 -16.92 4.69 -2.46
CA SER A 38 -17.65 3.44 -2.45
C SER A 38 -17.90 2.94 -1.02
N ILE A 39 -19.13 2.52 -0.76
CA ILE A 39 -19.48 1.83 0.49
C ILE A 39 -18.80 0.46 0.56
N GLU A 40 -18.54 -0.18 -0.58
CA GLU A 40 -17.87 -1.46 -0.67
C GLU A 40 -16.46 -1.39 -0.06
N HIS A 41 -15.69 -0.33 -0.33
CA HIS A 41 -14.39 -0.10 0.28
C HIS A 41 -14.50 -0.09 1.81
N GLU A 42 -15.40 0.71 2.37
CA GLU A 42 -15.63 0.77 3.82
C GLU A 42 -16.01 -0.61 4.39
N LEU A 43 -16.95 -1.31 3.75
CA LEU A 43 -17.45 -2.61 4.23
C LEU A 43 -16.39 -3.71 4.14
N ILE A 44 -15.53 -3.71 3.13
CA ILE A 44 -14.42 -4.66 3.02
C ILE A 44 -13.45 -4.48 4.21
N TYR A 45 -13.06 -3.26 4.53
CA TYR A 45 -12.21 -2.98 5.67
C TYR A 45 -12.83 -3.42 6.99
N ARG A 46 -14.11 -3.07 7.22
CA ARG A 46 -14.86 -3.46 8.43
C ARG A 46 -14.93 -4.97 8.59
N GLN A 47 -15.27 -5.72 7.53
CA GLN A 47 -15.39 -7.17 7.61
C GLN A 47 -14.02 -7.85 7.84
N LEU A 48 -12.94 -7.36 7.20
CA LEU A 48 -11.60 -7.91 7.37
C LEU A 48 -11.10 -7.71 8.80
N PHE A 49 -11.20 -6.51 9.36
CA PHE A 49 -10.79 -6.25 10.74
C PHE A 49 -11.70 -6.91 11.77
N ALA A 50 -13.00 -7.03 11.52
CA ALA A 50 -13.89 -7.81 12.37
C ALA A 50 -13.53 -9.30 12.37
N ASN A 51 -13.13 -9.86 11.20
CA ASN A 51 -12.63 -11.22 11.12
C ASN A 51 -11.28 -11.36 11.83
N ALA A 52 -10.34 -10.43 11.62
CA ALA A 52 -9.05 -10.44 12.32
C ALA A 52 -9.23 -10.42 13.84
N THR A 53 -10.20 -9.64 14.34
CA THR A 53 -10.51 -9.60 15.78
C THR A 53 -10.98 -10.97 16.31
N ARG A 54 -11.81 -11.69 15.56
CA ARG A 54 -12.23 -13.06 15.93
C ARG A 54 -11.08 -14.06 15.89
N GLN A 55 -10.21 -13.93 14.91
CA GLN A 55 -9.06 -14.81 14.75
C GLN A 55 -7.99 -14.64 15.85
N LEU A 56 -7.97 -13.50 16.57
CA LEU A 56 -7.09 -13.34 17.74
C LEU A 56 -7.33 -14.42 18.80
N ASP A 57 -8.59 -14.76 19.08
CA ASP A 57 -8.90 -15.78 20.10
C ASP A 57 -8.48 -17.19 19.65
N VAL A 58 -8.68 -17.50 18.36
CA VAL A 58 -8.25 -18.77 17.77
C VAL A 58 -6.72 -18.88 17.83
N ALA A 59 -6.02 -17.83 17.42
CA ALA A 59 -4.56 -17.80 17.40
C ALA A 59 -3.93 -17.82 18.79
N LEU A 60 -4.58 -17.19 19.80
CA LEU A 60 -4.14 -17.23 21.18
C LEU A 60 -4.28 -18.61 21.80
N ALA A 61 -5.32 -19.35 21.45
CA ALA A 61 -5.60 -20.68 21.97
C ALA A 61 -4.63 -21.75 21.47
N ASP A 62 -4.01 -21.58 20.30
CA ASP A 62 -3.02 -22.52 19.76
C ASP A 62 -1.58 -22.06 20.04
N PRO A 63 -0.83 -22.70 20.94
CA PRO A 63 0.55 -22.33 21.24
C PRO A 63 1.53 -22.51 20.08
N ASN A 64 1.15 -23.27 19.05
CA ASN A 64 1.96 -23.52 17.85
C ASN A 64 1.58 -22.58 16.69
N TRP A 65 0.62 -21.68 16.91
CA TRP A 65 0.21 -20.72 15.89
C TRP A 65 1.30 -19.69 15.62
N ASP A 66 1.68 -19.56 14.34
CA ASP A 66 2.57 -18.52 13.85
C ASP A 66 2.09 -18.04 12.46
N ALA A 67 1.98 -16.76 12.26
CA ALA A 67 1.57 -16.15 10.99
C ALA A 67 2.75 -15.78 10.08
N LEU A 68 3.99 -16.01 10.53
CA LEU A 68 5.17 -15.69 9.72
C LEU A 68 5.47 -16.82 8.72
N PRO A 69 5.76 -16.47 7.44
CA PRO A 69 6.17 -17.44 6.42
C PRO A 69 7.65 -17.82 6.60
N LEU A 70 7.97 -18.42 7.73
CA LEU A 70 9.31 -18.81 8.12
C LEU A 70 9.34 -20.33 8.40
N PRO A 71 10.52 -20.98 8.31
CA PRO A 71 10.69 -22.35 8.80
C PRO A 71 10.23 -22.48 10.26
N ALA A 72 9.83 -23.69 10.64
CA ALA A 72 9.41 -24.00 12.00
C ALA A 72 10.46 -23.51 13.02
N ARG A 73 10.01 -22.78 14.02
CA ARG A 73 10.86 -22.16 15.04
C ARG A 73 10.27 -22.38 16.44
N LYS A 74 11.09 -22.19 17.46
CA LYS A 74 10.63 -22.31 18.85
C LYS A 74 9.80 -21.08 19.22
N LEU A 75 8.53 -21.31 19.60
CA LEU A 75 7.57 -20.25 19.97
C LEU A 75 7.39 -20.12 21.49
N THR A 76 7.86 -21.13 22.24
CA THR A 76 7.66 -21.19 23.70
C THR A 76 8.33 -20.00 24.40
N GLY A 77 7.57 -19.29 25.22
CA GLY A 77 8.05 -18.14 25.99
C GLY A 77 8.04 -16.82 25.21
N LEU A 78 7.75 -16.82 23.91
CA LEU A 78 7.61 -15.58 23.14
C LEU A 78 6.24 -14.94 23.40
N PRO A 79 6.17 -13.64 23.69
CA PRO A 79 4.91 -12.93 23.86
C PRO A 79 4.13 -12.88 22.52
N PRO A 80 2.80 -12.92 22.57
CA PRO A 80 1.98 -12.81 21.37
C PRO A 80 2.05 -11.40 20.78
N ALA A 81 2.06 -11.32 19.43
CA ALA A 81 2.07 -10.07 18.71
C ALA A 81 1.27 -10.14 17.41
N VAL A 82 0.89 -8.98 16.89
CA VAL A 82 0.43 -8.79 15.51
C VAL A 82 1.41 -7.88 14.78
N ILE A 83 1.56 -8.10 13.48
CA ILE A 83 2.29 -7.22 12.57
C ILE A 83 1.26 -6.55 11.66
N VAL A 84 1.32 -5.22 11.56
CA VAL A 84 0.44 -4.45 10.68
C VAL A 84 1.25 -3.45 9.87
N ASP A 85 0.90 -3.28 8.61
CA ASP A 85 1.33 -2.14 7.83
C ASP A 85 0.56 -0.88 8.27
N ILE A 86 0.95 0.29 7.77
CA ILE A 86 0.35 1.58 8.16
C ILE A 86 -0.44 2.19 7.00
N ASP A 87 0.21 2.40 5.86
CA ASP A 87 -0.33 3.19 4.74
C ASP A 87 -1.33 2.35 3.94
N GLU A 88 -2.55 2.84 3.76
CA GLU A 88 -3.70 2.12 3.19
C GLU A 88 -4.05 0.80 3.90
N THR A 89 -3.48 0.62 5.09
CA THR A 89 -3.84 -0.47 6.01
C THR A 89 -4.53 0.07 7.27
N LEU A 90 -3.89 1.01 7.94
CA LEU A 90 -4.41 1.66 9.17
C LEU A 90 -4.77 3.11 8.95
N LEU A 91 -4.00 3.82 8.13
CA LEU A 91 -4.14 5.24 7.83
C LEU A 91 -4.46 5.45 6.35
N ASP A 92 -5.45 6.31 6.10
CA ASP A 92 -5.91 6.73 4.77
C ASP A 92 -5.05 7.89 4.25
N ASN A 93 -4.23 7.64 3.23
CA ASN A 93 -3.44 8.67 2.55
C ASN A 93 -4.03 9.07 1.19
N VAL A 94 -5.15 8.50 0.79
CA VAL A 94 -5.83 8.79 -0.48
C VAL A 94 -6.17 10.27 -0.66
N PRO A 95 -6.42 11.09 0.40
CA PRO A 95 -6.56 12.54 0.23
C PRO A 95 -5.34 13.24 -0.37
N LEU A 96 -4.12 12.71 -0.21
CA LEU A 96 -2.94 13.22 -0.91
C LEU A 96 -3.02 12.87 -2.40
N ASN A 97 -3.35 11.63 -2.74
CA ASN A 97 -3.50 11.19 -4.13
C ASN A 97 -4.58 12.00 -4.86
N ALA A 98 -5.70 12.28 -4.19
CA ALA A 98 -6.77 13.12 -4.74
C ALA A 98 -6.28 14.54 -5.08
N ARG A 99 -5.46 15.16 -4.22
CA ARG A 99 -4.85 16.47 -4.52
C ARG A 99 -3.91 16.40 -5.72
N ASP A 100 -3.09 15.35 -5.82
CA ASP A 100 -2.18 15.18 -6.94
C ASP A 100 -2.96 15.02 -8.27
N ILE A 101 -4.08 14.28 -8.27
CA ILE A 101 -4.95 14.15 -9.44
C ILE A 101 -5.55 15.50 -9.84
N ILE A 102 -6.18 16.23 -8.90
CA ILE A 102 -6.82 17.52 -9.17
C ILE A 102 -5.82 18.53 -9.70
N ASN A 103 -4.59 18.52 -9.21
CA ASN A 103 -3.52 19.43 -9.64
C ASN A 103 -2.72 18.89 -10.84
N ASN A 104 -3.13 17.77 -11.44
CA ASN A 104 -2.41 17.09 -12.52
C ASN A 104 -0.93 16.83 -12.20
N GLN A 105 -0.66 16.32 -11.01
CA GLN A 105 0.68 16.05 -10.48
C GLN A 105 0.93 14.56 -10.36
N VAL A 106 2.18 14.16 -10.55
CA VAL A 106 2.66 12.81 -10.20
C VAL A 106 3.11 12.79 -8.75
N TYR A 107 3.31 11.59 -8.19
CA TYR A 107 3.88 11.44 -6.84
C TYR A 107 5.15 12.28 -6.66
N SER A 108 5.31 12.88 -5.47
CA SER A 108 6.51 13.60 -5.05
C SER A 108 6.84 13.28 -3.60
N TYR A 109 8.10 12.92 -3.34
CA TYR A 109 8.56 12.64 -1.98
C TYR A 109 8.38 13.84 -1.04
N ASP A 110 8.62 15.06 -1.51
CA ASP A 110 8.46 16.28 -0.70
C ASP A 110 7.01 16.50 -0.28
N ARG A 111 6.04 16.27 -1.18
CA ARG A 111 4.61 16.36 -0.84
C ARG A 111 4.18 15.22 0.09
N TRP A 112 4.70 14.02 -0.14
CA TRP A 112 4.52 12.90 0.77
C TRP A 112 5.05 13.22 2.17
N ASN A 113 6.29 13.69 2.27
CA ASN A 113 6.90 14.06 3.55
C ASN A 113 6.08 15.13 4.27
N THR A 114 5.66 16.19 3.54
CA THR A 114 4.78 17.23 4.09
C THR A 114 3.46 16.65 4.59
N TRP A 115 2.86 15.70 3.89
CA TRP A 115 1.63 15.02 4.31
C TRP A 115 1.83 14.23 5.60
N VAL A 116 2.91 13.45 5.70
CA VAL A 116 3.24 12.66 6.90
C VAL A 116 3.47 13.57 8.09
N GLU A 117 4.22 14.66 7.94
CA GLU A 117 4.51 15.65 8.98
C GLU A 117 3.23 16.32 9.54
N GLN A 118 2.20 16.49 8.72
CA GLN A 118 0.92 17.02 9.17
C GLN A 118 0.20 16.11 10.17
N ALA A 119 0.48 14.82 10.18
CA ALA A 119 -0.13 13.82 11.05
C ALA A 119 -1.69 13.85 11.02
N LYS A 120 -2.28 14.01 9.82
CA LYS A 120 -3.73 14.24 9.63
C LYS A 120 -4.46 13.04 9.01
N ALA A 121 -3.75 12.03 8.52
CA ALA A 121 -4.35 10.85 7.92
C ALA A 121 -5.41 10.26 8.86
N GLN A 122 -6.59 9.92 8.32
CA GLN A 122 -7.68 9.33 9.10
C GLN A 122 -7.42 7.83 9.31
N ALA A 123 -8.04 7.27 10.33
CA ALA A 123 -8.01 5.82 10.52
C ALA A 123 -8.96 5.14 9.53
N LEU A 124 -8.49 4.06 8.92
CA LEU A 124 -9.31 3.21 8.06
C LEU A 124 -10.33 2.40 8.87
N PRO A 125 -11.50 2.10 8.31
CA PRO A 125 -12.63 1.55 9.05
C PRO A 125 -12.32 0.22 9.75
N GLY A 126 -12.58 0.13 11.05
CA GLY A 126 -12.38 -1.08 11.85
C GLY A 126 -10.96 -1.29 12.40
N SER A 127 -9.94 -0.62 11.85
CA SER A 127 -8.54 -0.83 12.22
C SER A 127 -8.22 -0.50 13.68
N VAL A 128 -8.73 0.62 14.19
CA VAL A 128 -8.54 1.04 15.60
C VAL A 128 -9.17 0.02 16.54
N ALA A 129 -10.42 -0.40 16.26
CA ALA A 129 -11.13 -1.37 17.11
C ALA A 129 -10.39 -2.71 17.18
N PHE A 130 -9.86 -3.21 16.04
CA PHE A 130 -9.06 -4.42 15.98
C PHE A 130 -7.80 -4.33 16.85
N LEU A 131 -7.01 -3.26 16.72
CA LEU A 131 -5.75 -3.13 17.46
C LEU A 131 -5.98 -2.84 18.95
N GLN A 132 -7.06 -2.14 19.30
CA GLN A 132 -7.45 -1.99 20.69
C GLN A 132 -7.89 -3.33 21.32
N ALA A 133 -8.61 -4.17 20.57
CA ALA A 133 -8.96 -5.52 21.02
C ALA A 133 -7.69 -6.39 21.20
N ALA A 134 -6.72 -6.31 20.28
CA ALA A 134 -5.44 -7.00 20.41
C ALA A 134 -4.71 -6.57 21.70
N ARG A 135 -4.59 -5.26 21.95
CA ARG A 135 -3.99 -4.72 23.17
C ARG A 135 -4.70 -5.21 24.44
N GLN A 136 -6.04 -5.19 24.46
CA GLN A 136 -6.83 -5.65 25.62
C GLN A 136 -6.59 -7.13 25.94
N LYS A 137 -6.22 -7.93 24.93
CA LYS A 137 -5.86 -9.34 25.08
C LYS A 137 -4.36 -9.56 25.39
N GLY A 138 -3.58 -8.51 25.66
CA GLY A 138 -2.14 -8.60 25.92
C GLY A 138 -1.29 -8.88 24.68
N VAL A 139 -1.84 -8.69 23.50
CA VAL A 139 -1.13 -8.89 22.22
C VAL A 139 -0.40 -7.60 21.85
N LYS A 140 0.93 -7.69 21.66
CA LYS A 140 1.75 -6.56 21.20
C LYS A 140 1.43 -6.21 19.74
N VAL A 141 1.58 -4.92 19.41
CA VAL A 141 1.43 -4.45 18.02
C VAL A 141 2.78 -3.98 17.50
N TYR A 142 3.20 -4.51 16.36
CA TYR A 142 4.35 -4.01 15.59
C TYR A 142 3.82 -3.39 14.28
N TYR A 143 4.20 -2.14 14.05
CA TYR A 143 3.83 -1.37 12.87
C TYR A 143 5.00 -1.40 11.88
N LEU A 144 4.89 -2.15 10.79
CA LEU A 144 5.92 -2.27 9.76
C LEU A 144 5.54 -1.40 8.55
N THR A 145 6.25 -0.31 8.34
CA THR A 145 5.95 0.65 7.27
C THR A 145 7.16 0.92 6.39
N ASN A 146 6.92 1.31 5.16
CA ASN A 146 7.95 1.82 4.25
C ASN A 146 8.17 3.34 4.38
N ARG A 147 7.52 4.00 5.34
CA ARG A 147 7.91 5.36 5.75
C ARG A 147 9.36 5.37 6.22
N GLU A 148 10.04 6.48 5.99
CA GLU A 148 11.44 6.64 6.40
C GLU A 148 11.58 6.71 7.92
N HIS A 149 12.76 6.37 8.43
CA HIS A 149 13.05 6.42 9.85
C HIS A 149 12.88 7.84 10.44
N SER A 150 13.21 8.87 9.68
CA SER A 150 12.99 10.27 10.03
C SER A 150 11.51 10.63 10.27
N GLN A 151 10.58 9.87 9.70
CA GLN A 151 9.14 10.09 9.78
C GLN A 151 8.48 9.36 10.97
N VAL A 152 9.23 8.60 11.77
CA VAL A 152 8.68 7.79 12.88
C VAL A 152 7.92 8.65 13.88
N ALA A 153 8.47 9.78 14.30
CA ALA A 153 7.82 10.65 15.30
C ALA A 153 6.48 11.22 14.81
N ALA A 154 6.42 11.68 13.54
CA ALA A 154 5.17 12.17 12.93
C ALA A 154 4.15 11.03 12.74
N THR A 155 4.61 9.85 12.37
CA THR A 155 3.79 8.65 12.23
C THR A 155 3.19 8.24 13.59
N ALA A 156 3.99 8.15 14.63
CA ALA A 156 3.54 7.84 15.98
C ALA A 156 2.52 8.86 16.50
N LYS A 157 2.77 10.15 16.24
CA LYS A 157 1.81 11.23 16.55
C LYS A 157 0.47 10.99 15.84
N ASN A 158 0.48 10.69 14.54
CA ASN A 158 -0.75 10.44 13.78
C ASN A 158 -1.51 9.23 14.34
N LEU A 159 -0.84 8.11 14.55
CA LEU A 159 -1.44 6.90 15.08
C LEU A 159 -2.07 7.13 16.45
N ARG A 160 -1.37 7.82 17.37
CA ARG A 160 -1.93 8.19 18.71
C ARG A 160 -3.16 9.08 18.59
N LEU A 161 -3.12 10.10 17.72
CA LEU A 161 -4.25 11.00 17.50
C LEU A 161 -5.50 10.26 16.96
N ARG A 162 -5.31 9.13 16.27
CA ARG A 162 -6.41 8.28 15.78
C ARG A 162 -6.81 7.17 16.76
N GLY A 163 -6.17 7.07 17.92
CA GLY A 163 -6.51 6.12 18.96
C GLY A 163 -5.89 4.74 18.80
N PHE A 164 -4.85 4.58 17.97
CA PHE A 164 -4.11 3.33 17.89
C PHE A 164 -3.24 3.11 19.14
N PRO A 165 -3.07 1.84 19.58
CA PRO A 165 -2.29 1.52 20.78
C PRO A 165 -0.78 1.61 20.49
N ILE A 166 -0.16 2.72 20.83
CA ILE A 166 1.29 2.92 20.77
C ILE A 166 1.83 3.22 22.16
N GLU A 167 2.59 2.29 22.70
CA GLU A 167 3.28 2.41 24.00
C GLU A 167 4.66 3.08 23.84
N SER A 168 5.34 2.78 22.75
CA SER A 168 6.64 3.32 22.39
C SER A 168 6.78 3.46 20.87
N ASP A 169 7.52 4.47 20.43
CA ASP A 169 7.84 4.66 19.00
C ASP A 169 8.69 3.51 18.45
N ALA A 170 9.36 2.73 19.30
CA ALA A 170 10.10 1.52 18.93
C ALA A 170 9.19 0.39 18.37
N GLN A 171 7.86 0.50 18.52
CA GLN A 171 6.91 -0.41 17.85
C GLN A 171 6.77 -0.13 16.35
N ILE A 172 7.24 1.04 15.87
CA ILE A 172 7.19 1.43 14.47
C ILE A 172 8.52 1.05 13.82
N LEU A 173 8.48 0.01 13.00
CA LEU A 173 9.61 -0.47 12.23
C LEU A 173 9.54 0.13 10.81
N ALA A 174 10.06 1.33 10.68
CA ALA A 174 10.15 2.09 9.43
C ALA A 174 11.23 1.52 8.50
N ALA A 175 11.31 1.98 7.25
CA ALA A 175 12.43 1.68 6.38
C ALA A 175 13.74 2.11 7.07
N SER A 176 14.79 1.31 6.87
CA SER A 176 16.11 1.54 7.48
C SER A 176 16.14 1.62 9.01
N THR A 177 15.11 1.07 9.71
CA THR A 177 15.16 0.98 11.17
C THR A 177 16.33 0.10 11.60
N PRO A 178 17.20 0.59 12.52
CA PRO A 178 18.33 -0.18 13.03
C PRO A 178 17.84 -1.37 13.87
N THR A 179 17.86 -2.56 13.28
CA THR A 179 17.50 -3.81 13.97
C THR A 179 18.67 -4.76 14.08
N GLY A 180 19.89 -4.24 13.93
CA GLY A 180 21.13 -5.01 13.99
C GLY A 180 21.44 -5.86 12.76
N HIS A 181 20.45 -6.13 11.90
CA HIS A 181 20.61 -6.96 10.69
C HIS A 181 19.82 -6.48 9.48
N CYS A 182 19.00 -5.44 9.62
CA CYS A 182 18.06 -5.00 8.58
C CYS A 182 18.39 -3.62 7.96
N GLU A 183 19.47 -3.00 8.37
CA GLU A 183 19.82 -1.62 7.98
C GLU A 183 20.02 -1.45 6.47
N SER A 184 20.45 -2.52 5.78
CA SER A 184 20.65 -2.56 4.34
C SER A 184 19.45 -3.12 3.56
N ALA A 185 18.37 -3.52 4.22
CA ALA A 185 17.24 -4.18 3.57
C ALA A 185 16.32 -3.23 2.80
N GLY A 186 16.58 -1.91 2.84
CA GLY A 186 15.79 -0.89 2.14
C GLY A 186 14.29 -0.99 2.50
N TYR A 187 13.46 -0.93 1.48
CA TYR A 187 12.00 -0.99 1.65
C TYR A 187 11.44 -2.40 1.84
N GLY A 188 12.23 -3.46 1.67
CA GLY A 188 11.81 -4.85 1.90
C GLY A 188 11.46 -5.10 3.37
N LYS A 189 10.25 -5.63 3.64
CA LYS A 189 9.77 -5.86 5.01
C LYS A 189 10.25 -7.20 5.61
N ASN A 190 10.82 -8.10 4.81
CA ASN A 190 11.17 -9.45 5.25
C ASN A 190 12.14 -9.47 6.44
N CYS A 191 13.21 -8.69 6.38
CA CYS A 191 14.19 -8.61 7.47
C CYS A 191 13.54 -8.10 8.77
N ARG A 192 12.71 -7.07 8.70
CA ARG A 192 11.98 -6.51 9.87
C ARG A 192 11.00 -7.52 10.45
N ARG A 193 10.31 -8.34 9.61
CA ARG A 193 9.49 -9.47 10.07
C ARG A 193 10.34 -10.52 10.81
N GLN A 194 11.52 -10.85 10.30
CA GLN A 194 12.45 -11.77 10.97
C GLN A 194 12.93 -11.22 12.31
N TRP A 195 13.17 -9.92 12.41
CA TRP A 195 13.49 -9.29 13.70
C TRP A 195 12.32 -9.43 14.68
N VAL A 196 11.07 -9.17 14.26
CA VAL A 196 9.90 -9.39 15.11
C VAL A 196 9.78 -10.87 15.50
N ALA A 197 10.10 -11.80 14.59
CA ALA A 197 10.12 -13.24 14.87
C ALA A 197 11.04 -13.61 16.02
N SER A 198 12.15 -12.91 16.21
CA SER A 198 13.05 -13.12 17.33
C SER A 198 12.52 -12.58 18.66
N GLN A 199 11.52 -11.71 18.64
CA GLN A 199 10.97 -11.02 19.80
C GLN A 199 9.59 -11.52 20.23
N ALA A 200 8.81 -12.10 19.28
CA ALA A 200 7.41 -12.41 19.51
C ALA A 200 6.93 -13.61 18.69
N ARG A 201 5.82 -14.21 19.16
CA ARG A 201 5.00 -15.15 18.40
C ARG A 201 3.95 -14.33 17.63
N VAL A 202 4.04 -14.31 16.31
CA VAL A 202 3.16 -13.50 15.47
C VAL A 202 1.85 -14.23 15.23
N LEU A 203 0.75 -13.66 15.72
CA LEU A 203 -0.58 -14.24 15.60
C LEU A 203 -1.21 -13.94 14.25
N LEU A 204 -1.19 -12.68 13.84
CA LEU A 204 -1.84 -12.19 12.63
C LEU A 204 -0.94 -11.17 11.94
N MET A 205 -1.10 -11.06 10.63
CA MET A 205 -0.52 -9.97 9.83
C MET A 205 -1.62 -9.29 9.02
N ALA A 206 -1.59 -7.96 8.91
CA ALA A 206 -2.47 -7.18 8.07
C ALA A 206 -1.67 -6.16 7.24
N GLY A 207 -2.04 -6.02 5.97
CA GLY A 207 -1.41 -5.12 5.02
C GLY A 207 -2.22 -5.02 3.73
N ASP A 208 -1.93 -4.02 2.90
CA ASP A 208 -2.58 -3.80 1.61
C ASP A 208 -1.75 -4.30 0.42
N SER A 209 -0.50 -4.71 0.69
CA SER A 209 0.43 -5.21 -0.32
C SER A 209 0.91 -6.63 -0.01
N LEU A 210 1.15 -7.44 -1.05
CA LEU A 210 1.73 -8.77 -0.86
C LEU A 210 3.07 -8.72 -0.11
N GLY A 211 3.86 -7.67 -0.32
CA GLY A 211 5.14 -7.43 0.37
C GLY A 211 5.05 -7.33 1.89
N ASP A 212 3.85 -7.08 2.43
CA ASP A 212 3.60 -7.07 3.88
C ASP A 212 3.67 -8.47 4.50
N PHE A 213 3.40 -9.49 3.71
CA PHE A 213 3.29 -10.87 4.14
C PHE A 213 4.49 -11.71 3.71
N VAL A 214 4.82 -11.67 2.43
CA VAL A 214 5.87 -12.49 1.81
C VAL A 214 6.64 -11.69 0.77
N GLN A 215 7.90 -12.03 0.56
CA GLN A 215 8.75 -11.41 -0.45
C GLN A 215 8.73 -12.26 -1.72
N ALA A 216 8.26 -11.70 -2.83
CA ALA A 216 8.46 -12.30 -4.15
C ALA A 216 9.90 -12.07 -4.64
N GLU A 217 10.44 -12.99 -5.42
CA GLU A 217 11.79 -12.92 -5.98
C GLU A 217 11.92 -11.74 -6.97
N HIS A 218 10.86 -11.51 -7.77
CA HIS A 218 10.75 -10.43 -8.72
C HIS A 218 9.35 -9.82 -8.65
N ASN A 219 9.21 -8.56 -9.04
CA ASN A 219 7.90 -7.91 -9.13
C ASN A 219 7.18 -8.26 -10.44
N THR A 220 6.84 -9.54 -10.60
CA THR A 220 5.98 -10.04 -11.69
C THR A 220 4.81 -10.81 -11.11
N LEU A 221 3.67 -10.84 -11.82
CA LEU A 221 2.49 -11.56 -11.35
C LEU A 221 2.77 -13.04 -11.07
N ASP A 222 3.59 -13.70 -11.88
CA ASP A 222 3.91 -15.12 -11.72
C ASP A 222 4.82 -15.34 -10.50
N ALA A 223 5.82 -14.47 -10.26
CA ALA A 223 6.66 -14.56 -9.07
C ALA A 223 5.84 -14.28 -7.80
N GLN A 224 4.90 -13.33 -7.85
CA GLN A 224 3.99 -13.06 -6.74
C GLN A 224 3.05 -14.24 -6.46
N ARG A 225 2.48 -14.86 -7.49
CA ARG A 225 1.66 -16.08 -7.34
C ARG A 225 2.46 -17.22 -6.72
N LYS A 226 3.66 -17.48 -7.21
CA LYS A 226 4.56 -18.50 -6.66
C LYS A 226 4.91 -18.24 -5.19
N ALA A 227 5.15 -16.98 -4.81
CA ALA A 227 5.49 -16.62 -3.44
C ALA A 227 4.31 -16.82 -2.47
N VAL A 228 3.07 -16.59 -2.88
CA VAL A 228 1.88 -16.70 -2.02
C VAL A 228 1.28 -18.09 -2.02
N GLU A 229 1.52 -18.92 -3.04
CA GLU A 229 0.90 -20.24 -3.21
C GLU A 229 0.92 -21.11 -1.94
N PRO A 230 2.05 -21.25 -1.18
CA PRO A 230 2.08 -22.06 0.03
C PRO A 230 1.19 -21.54 1.16
N TYR A 231 0.74 -20.27 1.07
CA TYR A 231 0.07 -19.53 2.15
C TYR A 231 -1.36 -19.10 1.80
N VAL A 232 -1.89 -19.51 0.65
CA VAL A 232 -3.25 -19.12 0.21
C VAL A 232 -4.31 -19.43 1.27
N ASN A 233 -4.17 -20.58 1.96
CA ASN A 233 -5.08 -20.97 3.04
C ASN A 233 -4.92 -20.14 4.33
N TRP A 234 -3.92 -19.26 4.41
CA TRP A 234 -3.72 -18.35 5.54
C TRP A 234 -4.54 -17.07 5.39
N LEU A 235 -5.02 -16.78 4.20
CA LEU A 235 -5.87 -15.60 3.96
C LEU A 235 -7.18 -15.70 4.75
N GLY A 236 -7.50 -14.63 5.47
CA GLY A 236 -8.66 -14.56 6.35
C GLY A 236 -8.51 -15.33 7.68
N GLN A 237 -7.37 -15.99 7.91
CA GLN A 237 -7.03 -16.69 9.15
C GLN A 237 -5.82 -16.06 9.86
N ARG A 238 -4.70 -16.02 9.17
CA ARG A 238 -3.41 -15.47 9.65
C ARG A 238 -3.04 -14.18 8.98
N TRP A 239 -3.44 -14.03 7.70
CA TRP A 239 -3.15 -12.88 6.85
C TRP A 239 -4.44 -12.18 6.42
N PHE A 240 -4.46 -10.88 6.58
CA PHE A 240 -5.60 -10.01 6.25
C PHE A 240 -5.12 -9.00 5.21
N LEU A 241 -5.32 -9.35 3.93
CA LEU A 241 -4.97 -8.51 2.79
C LEU A 241 -6.10 -7.51 2.54
N LEU A 242 -5.79 -6.23 2.62
CA LEU A 242 -6.70 -5.11 2.40
C LEU A 242 -6.59 -4.61 0.95
N PRO A 243 -7.67 -4.07 0.37
CA PRO A 243 -7.63 -3.60 -1.01
C PRO A 243 -6.93 -2.24 -1.11
N ASN A 244 -6.00 -2.12 -2.06
CA ASN A 244 -5.44 -0.85 -2.50
C ASN A 244 -5.44 -0.79 -4.04
N PRO A 245 -6.40 -0.09 -4.67
CA PRO A 245 -6.47 0.08 -6.12
C PRO A 245 -5.63 1.26 -6.62
N SER A 246 -4.97 2.02 -5.73
CA SER A 246 -4.28 3.25 -6.09
C SER A 246 -2.81 3.03 -6.41
N TYR A 247 -2.12 2.17 -5.66
CA TYR A 247 -0.70 1.88 -5.85
C TYR A 247 -0.31 0.54 -5.21
N GLY A 248 0.91 0.10 -5.45
CA GLY A 248 1.46 -1.15 -4.92
C GLY A 248 2.31 -1.85 -5.96
N ASN A 249 2.82 -3.03 -5.64
CA ASN A 249 3.67 -3.82 -6.54
C ASN A 249 2.97 -4.12 -7.87
N TRP A 250 1.66 -4.35 -7.86
CA TRP A 250 0.86 -4.58 -9.06
C TRP A 250 0.90 -3.40 -10.03
N TYR A 251 1.03 -2.17 -9.53
CA TYR A 251 1.04 -0.95 -10.31
C TYR A 251 2.35 -0.76 -11.08
N SER A 252 3.49 -1.13 -10.48
CA SER A 252 4.84 -0.97 -11.06
C SER A 252 5.33 -2.22 -11.80
N ALA A 253 4.76 -3.39 -11.54
CA ALA A 253 5.11 -4.64 -12.22
C ALA A 253 5.14 -4.55 -13.76
N PRO A 254 4.17 -3.90 -14.45
CA PRO A 254 4.18 -3.80 -15.90
C PRO A 254 5.39 -3.07 -16.50
N TYR A 255 6.06 -2.21 -15.72
CA TYR A 255 7.25 -1.50 -16.17
C TYR A 255 8.51 -1.85 -15.36
N GLY A 256 8.50 -3.01 -14.68
CA GLY A 256 9.67 -3.57 -14.00
C GLY A 256 10.23 -2.69 -12.87
N ASP A 257 9.37 -1.92 -12.19
CA ASP A 257 9.75 -0.97 -11.12
C ASP A 257 10.69 0.15 -11.56
N ASP A 258 10.84 0.38 -12.87
CA ASP A 258 11.69 1.46 -13.38
C ASP A 258 10.96 2.82 -13.28
N GLU A 259 11.14 3.46 -12.14
CA GLU A 259 10.55 4.79 -11.89
C GLU A 259 11.15 5.91 -12.73
N SER A 260 12.30 5.67 -13.40
CA SER A 260 12.94 6.65 -14.28
C SER A 260 12.23 6.83 -15.63
N LEU A 261 11.39 5.87 -16.03
CA LEU A 261 10.67 5.91 -17.30
C LEU A 261 9.67 7.09 -17.36
N PRO A 262 9.57 7.77 -18.52
CA PRO A 262 8.56 8.80 -18.74
C PRO A 262 7.14 8.26 -18.54
N PHE A 263 6.23 9.07 -17.98
CA PHE A 263 4.85 8.69 -17.72
C PHE A 263 4.15 8.05 -18.94
N ALA A 264 4.31 8.63 -20.12
CA ALA A 264 3.69 8.09 -21.34
C ALA A 264 4.21 6.67 -21.68
N GLN A 265 5.46 6.34 -21.33
CA GLN A 265 6.00 5.00 -21.52
C GLN A 265 5.47 4.03 -20.46
N LYS A 266 5.45 4.43 -19.19
CA LYS A 266 4.82 3.64 -18.11
C LYS A 266 3.37 3.32 -18.46
N ARG A 267 2.61 4.31 -18.95
CA ARG A 267 1.22 4.14 -19.37
C ARG A 267 1.07 3.12 -20.51
N ARG A 268 1.91 3.18 -21.53
CA ARG A 268 1.88 2.19 -22.63
C ARG A 268 2.18 0.77 -22.12
N LEU A 269 3.16 0.62 -21.22
CA LEU A 269 3.49 -0.68 -20.64
C LEU A 269 2.35 -1.24 -19.78
N LYS A 270 1.66 -0.39 -19.01
CA LYS A 270 0.43 -0.78 -18.30
C LYS A 270 -0.68 -1.21 -19.25
N GLN A 271 -0.90 -0.49 -20.35
CA GLN A 271 -1.90 -0.84 -21.34
C GLN A 271 -1.59 -2.19 -22.01
N SER A 272 -0.31 -2.47 -22.32
CA SER A 272 0.09 -3.76 -22.91
C SER A 272 -0.01 -4.94 -21.96
N ALA A 273 -0.12 -4.69 -20.66
CA ALA A 273 -0.34 -5.73 -19.64
C ALA A 273 -1.83 -6.11 -19.47
N LEU A 274 -2.75 -5.36 -20.08
CA LEU A 274 -4.17 -5.67 -20.02
C LEU A 274 -4.47 -6.87 -20.94
N LEU A 275 -5.22 -7.83 -20.43
CA LEU A 275 -5.67 -9.00 -21.19
C LEU A 275 -6.97 -8.64 -21.91
N MET A 276 -6.92 -8.62 -23.25
CA MET A 276 -8.10 -8.51 -24.09
C MET A 276 -8.46 -9.93 -24.57
N GLN A 277 -9.63 -10.42 -24.19
CA GLN A 277 -10.18 -11.65 -24.77
C GLN A 277 -10.96 -11.25 -26.02
N GLU A 278 -10.60 -11.84 -27.17
CA GLU A 278 -11.36 -11.74 -28.43
C GLU A 278 -12.53 -12.71 -28.42
#